data_ba11c6f092932849c687fd94bfdc6b53
#
_entry.id   ba11c6f092932849c687fd94bfdc6b53
#
_cell.length_a   1.000
_cell.length_b   1.000
_cell.length_c   1.000
_cell.angle_alpha   90.00
_cell.angle_beta   90.00
_cell.angle_gamma   90.00
#
_symmetry.space_group_name_H-M   'P 1'
#
loop_
_entity.id
_entity.type
_entity.pdbx_description
1 polymer ?
#
loop_
_entity_poly.entity_id
_entity_poly.type
_entity_poly.pdbx_seq_one_letter_code
_entity_poly.pdbx_strand_id
1 'polypeptide(L)'
;DKTTFRLHSQRFLELLKDVDTLLRTRPEFNFDRWLTQARRWGTTPEEQDLYEKDATALFTIWGADKDPFIFDYGWKEWAGLIDGYYLKRWEKFYAMLEEHLDKGTEYSEQGLPLTHNREAFRANDFYSSLGDWELQYVSTPGKARTPITQGDEIETAQRMYRKYAALADEYYREGVQRDEVKEENRFENLGKK
;
A
#
# COMPACT_ATOMS: atom_id res chain seq x y z
N ASP A 1 21.61 6.38 5.66
CA ASP A 1 21.93 5.75 6.94
C ASP A 1 20.63 5.26 7.61
N LYS A 2 20.74 4.44 8.65
CA LYS A 2 19.63 3.78 9.33
C LYS A 2 18.68 4.77 10.03
N THR A 3 19.20 5.85 10.59
CA THR A 3 18.40 6.87 11.28
C THR A 3 17.51 7.60 10.27
N THR A 4 18.07 8.00 9.16
CA THR A 4 17.33 8.66 8.06
C THR A 4 16.27 7.72 7.47
N PHE A 5 16.61 6.45 7.24
CA PHE A 5 15.65 5.45 6.78
C PHE A 5 14.46 5.31 7.73
N ARG A 6 14.72 5.13 9.04
CA ARG A 6 13.66 5.02 10.05
C ARG A 6 12.77 6.26 10.08
N LEU A 7 13.37 7.44 10.01
CA LEU A 7 12.61 8.70 10.02
C LEU A 7 11.64 8.76 8.83
N HIS A 8 12.12 8.49 7.62
CA HIS A 8 11.30 8.60 6.42
C HIS A 8 10.26 7.46 6.31
N SER A 9 10.62 6.23 6.66
CA SER A 9 9.67 5.12 6.67
C SER A 9 8.52 5.34 7.68
N GLN A 10 8.84 5.84 8.88
CA GLN A 10 7.83 6.19 9.87
C GLN A 10 6.90 7.31 9.40
N ARG A 11 7.45 8.37 8.80
CA ARG A 11 6.64 9.47 8.22
C ARG A 11 5.71 8.99 7.13
N PHE A 12 6.18 8.09 6.27
CA PHE A 12 5.35 7.51 5.22
C PHE A 12 4.21 6.65 5.79
N LEU A 13 4.51 5.78 6.75
CA LEU A 13 3.49 4.96 7.41
C LEU A 13 2.45 5.83 8.16
N GLU A 14 2.89 6.92 8.77
CA GLU A 14 2.00 7.89 9.42
C GLU A 14 1.12 8.60 8.40
N LEU A 15 1.66 8.99 7.25
CA LEU A 15 0.89 9.58 6.15
C LEU A 15 -0.22 8.64 5.68
N LEU A 16 0.06 7.35 5.50
CA LEU A 16 -0.96 6.37 5.12
C LEU A 16 -2.07 6.24 6.17
N LYS A 17 -1.75 6.25 7.46
CA LYS A 17 -2.75 6.26 8.55
C LYS A 17 -3.60 7.52 8.54
N ASP A 18 -3.00 8.66 8.26
CA ASP A 18 -3.71 9.92 8.16
C ASP A 18 -4.64 9.95 6.94
N VAL A 19 -4.19 9.40 5.79
CA VAL A 19 -5.06 9.24 4.62
C VAL A 19 -6.25 8.33 4.92
N ASP A 20 -6.04 7.17 5.58
CA ASP A 20 -7.14 6.30 6.02
C ASP A 20 -8.12 7.05 6.92
N THR A 21 -7.59 7.84 7.87
CA THR A 21 -8.41 8.67 8.79
C THR A 21 -9.25 9.69 8.02
N LEU A 22 -8.68 10.37 7.04
CA LEU A 22 -9.42 11.33 6.21
C LEU A 22 -10.53 10.65 5.41
N LEU A 23 -10.23 9.54 4.74
CA LEU A 23 -11.20 8.80 3.94
C LEU A 23 -12.32 8.22 4.79
N ARG A 24 -12.04 7.87 6.05
CA ARG A 24 -13.03 7.35 7.02
C ARG A 24 -14.09 8.35 7.42
N THR A 25 -13.88 9.64 7.17
CA THR A 25 -14.90 10.67 7.41
C THR A 25 -16.09 10.58 6.44
N ARG A 26 -15.96 9.81 5.34
CA ARG A 26 -16.99 9.66 4.33
C ARG A 26 -17.32 8.19 4.08
N PRO A 27 -18.60 7.79 4.18
CA PRO A 27 -19.00 6.39 4.01
C PRO A 27 -18.73 5.85 2.60
N GLU A 28 -18.65 6.74 1.60
CA GLU A 28 -18.36 6.36 0.20
C GLU A 28 -16.96 5.79 0.02
N PHE A 29 -16.03 6.18 0.90
CA PHE A 29 -14.62 5.75 0.87
C PHE A 29 -14.29 4.70 1.93
N ASN A 30 -15.29 4.01 2.47
CA ASN A 30 -15.10 2.93 3.44
C ASN A 30 -15.16 1.55 2.78
N PHE A 31 -14.10 0.77 2.93
CA PHE A 31 -14.02 -0.61 2.47
C PHE A 31 -15.07 -1.50 3.13
N ASP A 32 -15.35 -1.26 4.40
CA ASP A 32 -16.40 -1.95 5.17
C ASP A 32 -17.79 -1.87 4.50
N ARG A 33 -18.09 -0.74 3.87
CA ARG A 33 -19.33 -0.57 3.10
C ARG A 33 -19.41 -1.54 1.93
N TRP A 34 -18.33 -1.68 1.18
CA TRP A 34 -18.24 -2.60 0.06
C TRP A 34 -18.41 -4.04 0.52
N LEU A 35 -17.66 -4.46 1.54
CA LEU A 35 -17.73 -5.82 2.07
C LEU A 35 -19.11 -6.14 2.67
N THR A 36 -19.71 -5.20 3.41
CA THR A 36 -21.05 -5.36 3.95
C THR A 36 -22.09 -5.54 2.85
N GLN A 37 -21.97 -4.83 1.74
CA GLN A 37 -22.86 -4.99 0.60
C GLN A 37 -22.66 -6.35 -0.10
N ALA A 38 -21.42 -6.80 -0.26
CA ALA A 38 -21.12 -8.11 -0.82
C ALA A 38 -21.75 -9.23 0.03
N ARG A 39 -21.60 -9.19 1.35
CA ARG A 39 -22.20 -10.15 2.28
C ARG A 39 -23.72 -10.25 2.20
N ARG A 40 -24.42 -9.17 1.86
CA ARG A 40 -25.89 -9.15 1.75
C ARG A 40 -26.43 -10.04 0.64
N TRP A 41 -25.61 -10.47 -0.31
CA TRP A 41 -25.98 -11.41 -1.35
C TRP A 41 -25.98 -12.87 -0.88
N GLY A 42 -25.27 -13.16 0.22
CA GLY A 42 -25.24 -14.49 0.83
C GLY A 42 -26.46 -14.74 1.71
N THR A 43 -27.02 -15.95 1.59
CA THR A 43 -28.18 -16.41 2.37
C THR A 43 -27.76 -17.21 3.60
N THR A 44 -26.53 -17.75 3.60
CA THR A 44 -25.91 -18.44 4.73
C THR A 44 -24.64 -17.73 5.19
N PRO A 45 -24.16 -17.99 6.43
CA PRO A 45 -22.88 -17.44 6.89
C PRO A 45 -21.72 -17.80 5.95
N GLU A 46 -21.68 -19.00 5.43
CA GLU A 46 -20.64 -19.51 4.54
C GLU A 46 -20.66 -18.76 3.20
N GLU A 47 -21.85 -18.53 2.63
CA GLU A 47 -21.99 -17.72 1.42
C GLU A 47 -21.58 -16.25 1.68
N GLN A 48 -21.94 -15.70 2.82
CA GLN A 48 -21.54 -14.33 3.20
C GLN A 48 -20.01 -14.21 3.30
N ASP A 49 -19.36 -15.20 3.89
CA ASP A 49 -17.90 -15.24 4.00
C ASP A 49 -17.24 -15.42 2.64
N LEU A 50 -17.84 -16.24 1.75
CA LEU A 50 -17.36 -16.39 0.37
C LEU A 50 -17.44 -15.07 -0.41
N TYR A 51 -18.57 -14.38 -0.35
CA TYR A 51 -18.73 -13.09 -1.04
C TYR A 51 -17.83 -11.98 -0.46
N GLU A 52 -17.58 -12.00 0.85
CA GLU A 52 -16.58 -11.11 1.46
C GLU A 52 -15.18 -11.38 0.93
N LYS A 53 -14.80 -12.66 0.83
CA LYS A 53 -13.52 -13.10 0.28
C LYS A 53 -13.36 -12.63 -1.16
N ASP A 54 -14.33 -12.87 -2.02
CA ASP A 54 -14.30 -12.50 -3.42
C ASP A 54 -14.25 -10.97 -3.60
N ALA A 55 -15.04 -10.24 -2.80
CA ALA A 55 -15.04 -8.79 -2.78
C ALA A 55 -13.70 -8.21 -2.30
N THR A 56 -13.03 -8.89 -1.37
CA THR A 56 -11.69 -8.51 -0.91
C THR A 56 -10.63 -8.80 -1.98
N ALA A 57 -10.69 -9.98 -2.59
CA ALA A 57 -9.74 -10.40 -3.63
C ALA A 57 -9.72 -9.44 -4.83
N LEU A 58 -10.85 -8.85 -5.18
CA LEU A 58 -10.99 -7.92 -6.31
C LEU A 58 -10.07 -6.69 -6.20
N PHE A 59 -9.81 -6.21 -4.98
CA PHE A 59 -8.99 -5.02 -4.71
C PHE A 59 -7.60 -5.35 -4.16
N THR A 60 -7.25 -6.62 -4.06
CA THR A 60 -6.00 -7.09 -3.48
C THR A 60 -5.28 -8.05 -4.43
N ILE A 61 -5.37 -9.35 -4.22
CA ILE A 61 -4.61 -10.38 -4.94
C ILE A 61 -5.31 -10.90 -6.21
N TRP A 62 -6.37 -10.31 -6.66
CA TRP A 62 -7.13 -10.70 -7.85
C TRP A 62 -7.06 -12.20 -8.18
N GLY A 63 -8.01 -12.97 -7.63
CA GLY A 63 -8.13 -14.40 -7.89
C GLY A 63 -7.81 -15.30 -6.70
N ALA A 64 -7.54 -14.77 -5.52
CA ALA A 64 -7.38 -15.52 -4.26
C ALA A 64 -6.34 -16.66 -4.33
N ASP A 65 -5.23 -16.42 -5.02
CA ASP A 65 -4.03 -17.25 -5.05
C ASP A 65 -2.87 -16.42 -4.46
N LYS A 66 -1.92 -17.07 -3.77
CA LYS A 66 -0.73 -16.39 -3.22
C LYS A 66 0.22 -15.84 -4.29
N ASP A 67 0.11 -16.36 -5.51
CA ASP A 67 0.88 -15.90 -6.67
C ASP A 67 -0.08 -15.42 -7.76
N PRO A 68 -0.88 -14.38 -7.50
CA PRO A 68 -1.86 -13.91 -8.48
C PRO A 68 -1.15 -13.40 -9.73
N PHE A 69 -1.80 -13.56 -10.87
CA PHE A 69 -1.28 -13.04 -12.13
C PHE A 69 -1.34 -11.51 -12.19
N ILE A 70 -2.30 -10.93 -11.49
CA ILE A 70 -2.55 -9.49 -11.42
C ILE A 70 -2.68 -9.09 -9.94
N PHE A 71 -1.80 -8.18 -9.51
CA PHE A 71 -1.89 -7.55 -8.19
C PHE A 71 -2.59 -6.21 -8.29
N ASP A 72 -3.39 -5.88 -7.27
CA ASP A 72 -3.99 -4.56 -7.07
C ASP A 72 -4.73 -3.99 -8.31
N TYR A 73 -5.25 -4.86 -9.20
CA TYR A 73 -5.90 -4.44 -10.44
C TYR A 73 -7.10 -3.52 -10.19
N GLY A 74 -7.91 -3.86 -9.20
CA GLY A 74 -9.06 -3.06 -8.78
C GLY A 74 -8.73 -2.02 -7.72
N TRP A 75 -7.46 -1.71 -7.50
CA TRP A 75 -6.95 -0.85 -6.44
C TRP A 75 -7.85 0.35 -6.12
N LYS A 76 -8.11 0.57 -4.84
CA LYS A 76 -8.93 1.67 -4.31
C LYS A 76 -8.29 2.27 -3.07
N GLU A 77 -8.30 3.59 -3.02
CA GLU A 77 -7.95 4.35 -1.83
C GLU A 77 -9.16 4.42 -0.91
N TRP A 78 -9.43 3.34 -0.17
CA TRP A 78 -10.53 3.28 0.79
C TRP A 78 -10.02 3.08 2.21
N ALA A 79 -10.63 3.78 3.15
CA ALA A 79 -10.40 3.56 4.58
C ALA A 79 -10.69 2.10 4.95
N GLY A 80 -9.83 1.53 5.78
CA GLY A 80 -9.87 0.11 6.13
C GLY A 80 -9.11 -0.78 5.15
N LEU A 81 -9.09 -0.48 3.84
CA LEU A 81 -8.22 -1.14 2.88
C LEU A 81 -6.79 -0.58 2.99
N ILE A 82 -6.66 0.74 3.13
CA ILE A 82 -5.35 1.37 3.33
C ILE A 82 -4.74 0.90 4.64
N ASP A 83 -5.42 1.04 5.77
CA ASP A 83 -4.89 0.65 7.08
C ASP A 83 -4.72 -0.87 7.23
N GLY A 84 -5.70 -1.64 6.77
CA GLY A 84 -5.74 -3.09 6.97
C GLY A 84 -4.85 -3.88 6.00
N TYR A 85 -4.59 -3.36 4.81
CA TYR A 85 -3.87 -4.10 3.76
C TYR A 85 -2.63 -3.37 3.25
N TYR A 86 -2.75 -2.21 2.62
CA TYR A 86 -1.59 -1.54 2.00
C TYR A 86 -0.56 -1.07 3.03
N LEU A 87 -0.99 -0.50 4.15
CA LEU A 87 -0.10 -0.12 5.25
C LEU A 87 0.68 -1.33 5.77
N LYS A 88 0.01 -2.48 5.93
CA LYS A 88 0.65 -3.71 6.42
C LYS A 88 1.70 -4.27 5.47
N ARG A 89 1.49 -4.13 4.16
CA ARG A 89 2.50 -4.47 3.13
C ARG A 89 3.73 -3.58 3.29
N TRP A 90 3.56 -2.27 3.44
CA TRP A 90 4.65 -1.33 3.66
C TRP A 90 5.38 -1.56 4.98
N GLU A 91 4.65 -1.86 6.06
CA GLU A 91 5.26 -2.23 7.36
C GLU A 91 6.18 -3.44 7.20
N LYS A 92 5.73 -4.49 6.49
CA LYS A 92 6.54 -5.69 6.20
C LYS A 92 7.76 -5.37 5.33
N PHE A 93 7.58 -4.58 4.29
CA PHE A 93 8.67 -4.20 3.40
C PHE A 93 9.75 -3.38 4.14
N TYR A 94 9.35 -2.40 4.93
CA TYR A 94 10.30 -1.63 5.72
C TYR A 94 11.00 -2.45 6.80
N ALA A 95 10.30 -3.40 7.42
CA ALA A 95 10.91 -4.31 8.38
C ALA A 95 12.01 -5.17 7.72
N MET A 96 11.77 -5.69 6.52
CA MET A 96 12.75 -6.43 5.73
C MET A 96 13.95 -5.54 5.36
N LEU A 97 13.74 -4.31 4.89
CA LEU A 97 14.83 -3.38 4.58
C LEU A 97 15.63 -3.00 5.84
N GLU A 98 14.98 -2.82 6.97
CA GLU A 98 15.65 -2.55 8.25
C GLU A 98 16.54 -3.73 8.68
N GLU A 99 16.08 -4.97 8.49
CA GLU A 99 16.87 -6.16 8.74
C GLU A 99 18.14 -6.22 7.88
N HIS A 100 18.04 -5.87 6.59
CA HIS A 100 19.20 -5.75 5.70
C HIS A 100 20.18 -4.67 6.19
N LEU A 101 19.68 -3.51 6.61
CA LEU A 101 20.50 -2.44 7.18
C LEU A 101 21.20 -2.89 8.48
N ASP A 102 20.53 -3.69 9.30
CA ASP A 102 21.11 -4.21 10.55
C ASP A 102 22.23 -5.22 10.31
N LYS A 103 22.06 -6.07 9.29
CA LYS A 103 23.04 -7.07 8.88
C LYS A 103 24.16 -6.50 8.01
N GLY A 104 24.04 -5.25 7.55
CA GLY A 104 24.96 -4.65 6.58
C GLY A 104 24.92 -5.35 5.22
N THR A 105 23.78 -5.95 4.86
CA THR A 105 23.57 -6.60 3.56
C THR A 105 22.80 -5.67 2.64
N GLU A 106 23.12 -5.73 1.35
CA GLU A 106 22.39 -4.98 0.33
C GLU A 106 21.09 -5.71 -0.04
N TYR A 107 19.97 -4.96 -0.08
CA TYR A 107 18.74 -5.45 -0.68
C TYR A 107 18.80 -5.22 -2.19
N SER A 108 18.49 -6.23 -2.97
CA SER A 108 18.45 -6.14 -4.42
C SER A 108 17.24 -6.87 -4.99
N GLU A 109 16.56 -6.19 -5.89
CA GLU A 109 15.53 -6.79 -6.76
C GLU A 109 16.11 -7.24 -8.10
N GLN A 110 17.43 -7.28 -8.24
CA GLN A 110 18.09 -7.72 -9.45
C GLN A 110 17.72 -9.19 -9.71
N GLY A 111 17.17 -9.45 -10.89
CA GLY A 111 16.66 -10.78 -11.26
C GLY A 111 15.18 -11.01 -10.93
N LEU A 112 14.52 -10.11 -10.20
CA LEU A 112 13.07 -10.09 -10.17
C LEU A 112 12.56 -9.50 -11.48
N PRO A 113 11.86 -10.28 -12.31
CA PRO A 113 11.39 -9.75 -13.58
C PRO A 113 10.32 -8.70 -13.34
N LEU A 114 10.40 -7.61 -14.07
CA LEU A 114 9.30 -6.63 -14.20
C LEU A 114 8.07 -7.24 -14.91
N THR A 115 8.16 -8.49 -15.32
CA THR A 115 7.11 -9.26 -15.96
C THR A 115 6.64 -10.39 -15.04
N HIS A 116 5.40 -10.81 -15.19
CA HIS A 116 4.65 -11.81 -14.43
C HIS A 116 5.31 -13.20 -14.37
N ASN A 117 6.57 -13.28 -13.98
CA ASN A 117 7.26 -14.55 -13.78
C ASN A 117 7.06 -15.03 -12.34
N ARG A 118 6.06 -15.89 -12.16
CA ARG A 118 5.70 -16.48 -10.86
C ARG A 118 6.87 -17.21 -10.20
N GLU A 119 7.74 -17.85 -10.95
CA GLU A 119 8.87 -18.61 -10.41
C GLU A 119 9.88 -17.71 -9.73
N ALA A 120 10.16 -16.54 -10.31
CA ALA A 120 11.11 -15.60 -9.72
C ALA A 120 10.55 -14.96 -8.43
N PHE A 121 9.25 -14.66 -8.36
CA PHE A 121 8.62 -14.21 -7.12
C PHE A 121 8.65 -15.30 -6.05
N ARG A 122 8.37 -16.55 -6.40
CA ARG A 122 8.43 -17.69 -5.48
C ARG A 122 9.85 -17.95 -4.94
N ALA A 123 10.87 -17.66 -5.75
CA ALA A 123 12.27 -17.81 -5.35
C ALA A 123 12.74 -16.70 -4.38
N ASN A 124 11.98 -15.63 -4.22
CA ASN A 124 12.30 -14.56 -3.28
C ASN A 124 11.53 -14.76 -1.97
N ASP A 125 12.23 -14.99 -0.89
CA ASP A 125 11.66 -15.31 0.43
C ASP A 125 10.70 -14.23 0.93
N PHE A 126 11.01 -12.95 0.69
CA PHE A 126 10.15 -11.85 1.10
C PHE A 126 8.82 -11.87 0.34
N TYR A 127 8.84 -11.94 -0.99
CA TYR A 127 7.62 -11.94 -1.79
C TYR A 127 6.79 -13.22 -1.61
N SER A 128 7.44 -14.37 -1.39
CA SER A 128 6.74 -15.61 -1.06
C SER A 128 6.00 -15.48 0.29
N SER A 129 6.68 -14.94 1.31
CA SER A 129 6.08 -14.69 2.63
C SER A 129 4.97 -13.62 2.57
N LEU A 130 5.16 -12.58 1.76
CA LEU A 130 4.14 -11.55 1.54
C LEU A 130 2.89 -12.17 0.89
N GLY A 131 3.06 -12.99 -0.14
CA GLY A 131 1.95 -13.67 -0.82
C GLY A 131 1.17 -14.61 0.11
N ASP A 132 1.84 -15.33 1.00
CA ASP A 132 1.17 -16.17 2.02
C ASP A 132 0.32 -15.30 2.98
N TRP A 133 0.85 -14.17 3.42
CA TRP A 133 0.11 -13.23 4.26
C TRP A 133 -1.09 -12.60 3.51
N GLU A 134 -0.92 -12.20 2.26
CA GLU A 134 -1.98 -11.65 1.42
C GLU A 134 -3.11 -12.64 1.21
N LEU A 135 -2.79 -13.90 0.91
CA LEU A 135 -3.77 -14.97 0.78
C LEU A 135 -4.51 -15.22 2.10
N GLN A 136 -3.79 -15.22 3.22
CA GLN A 136 -4.40 -15.33 4.54
C GLN A 136 -5.34 -14.15 4.82
N TYR A 137 -4.92 -12.92 4.53
CA TYR A 137 -5.74 -11.72 4.70
C TYR A 137 -7.06 -11.85 3.91
N VAL A 138 -6.98 -12.19 2.63
CA VAL A 138 -8.15 -12.34 1.76
C VAL A 138 -9.07 -13.47 2.25
N SER A 139 -8.49 -14.60 2.65
CA SER A 139 -9.23 -15.80 3.04
C SER A 139 -9.83 -15.74 4.44
N THR A 140 -9.39 -14.80 5.29
CA THR A 140 -9.93 -14.64 6.65
C THR A 140 -11.22 -13.83 6.61
N PRO A 141 -12.38 -14.38 6.99
CA PRO A 141 -13.64 -13.66 7.05
C PRO A 141 -13.69 -12.68 8.21
N GLY A 142 -14.74 -11.86 8.26
CA GLY A 142 -15.01 -10.94 9.37
C GLY A 142 -14.32 -9.58 9.26
N LYS A 143 -13.85 -9.20 8.07
CA LYS A 143 -13.40 -7.84 7.78
C LYS A 143 -14.58 -6.88 7.58
N ALA A 144 -15.71 -7.40 7.07
CA ALA A 144 -16.92 -6.61 6.90
C ALA A 144 -17.46 -6.15 8.26
N ARG A 145 -17.62 -4.87 8.40
CA ARG A 145 -18.18 -4.22 9.59
C ARG A 145 -19.27 -3.25 9.15
N THR A 146 -20.09 -2.82 10.10
CA THR A 146 -20.95 -1.67 9.83
C THR A 146 -20.07 -0.47 9.51
N PRO A 147 -20.25 0.18 8.36
CA PRO A 147 -19.45 1.34 7.99
C PRO A 147 -19.53 2.40 9.06
N ILE A 148 -18.39 2.81 9.58
CA ILE A 148 -18.29 3.83 10.62
C ILE A 148 -17.69 5.07 9.99
N THR A 149 -18.48 6.13 9.91
CA THR A 149 -17.97 7.47 9.60
C THR A 149 -17.43 8.09 10.87
N GLN A 150 -16.18 8.54 10.85
CA GLN A 150 -15.51 9.13 12.02
C GLN A 150 -15.01 10.53 11.69
N GLY A 151 -15.43 11.49 12.52
CA GLY A 151 -14.99 12.88 12.43
C GLY A 151 -15.68 13.68 11.32
N ASP A 152 -15.27 14.94 11.25
CA ASP A 152 -15.69 15.91 10.24
C ASP A 152 -14.64 15.98 9.12
N GLU A 153 -15.09 15.89 7.88
CA GLU A 153 -14.19 15.87 6.73
C GLU A 153 -13.42 17.19 6.55
N ILE A 154 -14.07 18.32 6.82
CA ILE A 154 -13.45 19.65 6.66
C ILE A 154 -12.40 19.88 7.73
N GLU A 155 -12.73 19.61 8.98
CA GLU A 155 -11.78 19.72 10.10
C GLU A 155 -10.58 18.78 9.90
N THR A 156 -10.85 17.54 9.51
CA THR A 156 -9.80 16.55 9.25
C THR A 156 -8.91 16.97 8.09
N ALA A 157 -9.47 17.41 6.96
CA ALA A 157 -8.71 17.91 5.81
C ALA A 157 -7.85 19.13 6.19
N GLN A 158 -8.39 20.08 6.95
CA GLN A 158 -7.64 21.25 7.42
C GLN A 158 -6.47 20.87 8.33
N ARG A 159 -6.66 19.88 9.22
CA ARG A 159 -5.62 19.36 10.09
C ARG A 159 -4.51 18.70 9.26
N MET A 160 -4.86 17.88 8.28
CA MET A 160 -3.91 17.23 7.35
C MET A 160 -3.14 18.28 6.54
N TYR A 161 -3.84 19.28 6.00
CA TYR A 161 -3.19 20.38 5.28
C TYR A 161 -2.14 21.08 6.14
N ARG A 162 -2.49 21.48 7.37
CA ARG A 162 -1.53 22.10 8.30
C ARG A 162 -0.32 21.21 8.62
N LYS A 163 -0.53 19.89 8.67
CA LYS A 163 0.53 18.91 8.96
C LYS A 163 1.48 18.72 7.78
N TYR A 164 0.96 18.68 6.56
CA TYR A 164 1.71 18.21 5.40
C TYR A 164 2.08 19.27 4.36
N ALA A 165 1.47 20.47 4.38
CA ALA A 165 1.72 21.49 3.36
C ALA A 165 3.21 21.88 3.26
N ALA A 166 3.86 22.18 4.40
CA ALA A 166 5.26 22.52 4.40
C ALA A 166 6.18 21.38 3.93
N LEU A 167 5.83 20.15 4.30
CA LEU A 167 6.56 18.95 3.89
C LEU A 167 6.40 18.67 2.39
N ALA A 168 5.19 18.87 1.84
CA ALA A 168 4.94 18.76 0.41
C ALA A 168 5.75 19.77 -0.39
N ASP A 169 5.83 21.03 0.08
CA ASP A 169 6.63 22.08 -0.55
C ASP A 169 8.13 21.73 -0.51
N GLU A 170 8.63 21.18 0.59
CA GLU A 170 10.02 20.74 0.72
C GLU A 170 10.35 19.63 -0.30
N TYR A 171 9.54 18.59 -0.35
CA TYR A 171 9.74 17.49 -1.31
C TYR A 171 9.59 17.92 -2.76
N TYR A 172 8.67 18.83 -3.05
CA TYR A 172 8.52 19.39 -4.40
C TYR A 172 9.77 20.13 -4.84
N ARG A 173 10.32 21.01 -3.98
CA ARG A 173 11.56 21.76 -4.29
C ARG A 173 12.75 20.83 -4.49
N GLU A 174 12.91 19.82 -3.65
CA GLU A 174 13.96 18.81 -3.82
C GLU A 174 13.80 18.00 -5.10
N GLY A 175 12.57 17.66 -5.49
CA GLY A 175 12.27 16.97 -6.74
C GLY A 175 12.64 17.79 -7.96
N VAL A 176 12.25 19.07 -8.00
CA VAL A 176 12.58 19.99 -9.08
C VAL A 176 14.09 20.15 -9.23
N GLN A 177 14.81 20.35 -8.12
CA GLN A 177 16.29 20.45 -8.16
C GLN A 177 16.96 19.19 -8.70
N ARG A 178 16.46 17.99 -8.33
CA ARG A 178 17.01 16.72 -8.85
C ARG A 178 16.77 16.55 -10.35
N ASP A 179 15.65 17.01 -10.85
CA ASP A 179 15.31 16.91 -12.27
C ASP A 179 16.12 17.94 -13.09
N GLU A 180 16.34 19.14 -12.60
CA GLU A 180 17.23 20.14 -13.20
C GLU A 180 18.67 19.61 -13.33
N VAL A 181 19.21 19.00 -12.27
CA VAL A 181 20.56 18.38 -12.28
C VAL A 181 20.63 17.21 -13.28
N LYS A 182 19.56 16.41 -13.44
CA LYS A 182 19.53 15.34 -14.43
C LYS A 182 19.50 15.88 -15.86
N GLU A 183 18.79 16.97 -16.11
CA GLU A 183 18.74 17.62 -17.43
C GLU A 183 20.09 18.22 -17.78
N GLU A 184 20.75 18.94 -16.89
CA GLU A 184 22.09 19.48 -17.10
C GLU A 184 23.10 18.39 -17.46
N ASN A 185 23.13 17.27 -16.70
CA ASN A 185 24.00 16.13 -16.97
C ASN A 185 23.68 15.45 -18.30
N ARG A 186 22.43 15.49 -18.76
CA ARG A 186 22.01 14.94 -20.06
C ARG A 186 22.54 15.77 -21.22
N PHE A 187 22.55 17.09 -21.10
CA PHE A 187 23.07 17.99 -22.12
C PHE A 187 24.61 17.97 -22.19
N GLU A 188 25.30 17.86 -21.05
CA GLU A 188 26.75 17.71 -21.04
C GLU A 188 27.24 16.44 -21.73
N ASN A 189 26.47 15.34 -21.64
CA ASN A 189 26.80 14.07 -22.27
C ASN A 189 26.48 14.03 -23.79
N LEU A 190 25.59 14.91 -24.27
CA LEU A 190 25.30 15.03 -25.72
C LEU A 190 26.34 15.85 -26.48
N GLY A 191 27.13 16.68 -25.79
CA GLY A 191 28.23 17.46 -26.37
C GLY A 191 29.56 16.74 -26.50
N LYS A 192 29.65 15.47 -26.03
CA LYS A 192 30.89 14.67 -25.99
C LYS A 192 30.93 13.50 -27.00
N LYS A 193 30.09 13.53 -28.04
CA LYS A 193 30.10 12.53 -29.13
C LYS A 193 30.60 13.13 -30.44
#